data_fbf54a6a32d43b0b39da25ede498033a
#
_entry.id   fbf54a6a32d43b0b39da25ede498033a
#
_cell.length_a   1.000
_cell.length_b   1.000
_cell.length_c   1.000
_cell.angle_alpha   90.00
_cell.angle_beta   90.00
_cell.angle_gamma   90.00
#
_symmetry.space_group_name_H-M   'P 1'
#
loop_
_entity.id
_entity.type
_entity.pdbx_description
1 polymer ?
#
loop_
_entity_poly.entity_id
_entity_poly.type
_entity_poly.pdbx_seq_one_letter_code
_entity_poly.pdbx_strand_id
1 'polypeptide(L)'
;QAATLLNKVTGVKLDVGGHTDSTGNAAANKALSQRRAQAVVDYLVSKGVDASKLVAKGHGSEQPVADNTTEEGRFKNRRIEFSVAQ
;
A
#
# COMPACT_ATOMS: atom_id res chain seq x y z
N GLN A 1 -10.70 16.34 -3.32
CA GLN A 1 -10.37 15.00 -3.76
C GLN A 1 -8.86 14.77 -3.74
N ALA A 2 -8.43 13.57 -3.30
CA ALA A 2 -7.01 13.26 -3.11
C ALA A 2 -6.19 13.40 -4.40
N ALA A 3 -6.73 12.96 -5.53
CA ALA A 3 -6.02 13.03 -6.81
C ALA A 3 -5.73 14.48 -7.21
N THR A 4 -6.71 15.36 -7.07
CA THR A 4 -6.55 16.77 -7.41
C THR A 4 -5.52 17.44 -6.50
N LEU A 5 -5.61 17.16 -5.18
CA LEU A 5 -4.68 17.73 -4.21
C LEU A 5 -3.25 17.28 -4.48
N LEU A 6 -3.05 15.99 -4.72
CA LEU A 6 -1.72 15.43 -4.95
C LEU A 6 -1.08 16.02 -6.21
N ASN A 7 -1.87 16.22 -7.27
CA ASN A 7 -1.36 16.80 -8.51
C ASN A 7 -0.95 18.26 -8.37
N LYS A 8 -1.50 18.98 -7.40
CA LYS A 8 -1.14 20.38 -7.16
C LYS A 8 0.16 20.55 -6.39
N VAL A 9 0.60 19.49 -5.71
CA VAL A 9 1.83 19.54 -4.90
C VAL A 9 2.98 19.01 -5.73
N THR A 10 3.95 19.87 -6.03
CA THR A 10 5.14 19.47 -6.80
C THR A 10 6.22 18.93 -5.87
N GLY A 11 7.01 17.99 -6.37
CA GLY A 11 8.14 17.42 -5.63
C GLY A 11 7.78 16.42 -4.54
N VAL A 12 6.49 16.11 -4.38
CA VAL A 12 6.03 15.14 -3.39
C VAL A 12 5.64 13.84 -4.08
N LYS A 13 6.13 12.74 -3.52
CA LYS A 13 5.73 11.40 -3.95
C LYS A 13 4.99 10.71 -2.83
N LEU A 14 4.07 9.83 -3.19
CA LEU A 14 3.27 9.07 -2.24
C LEU A 14 3.65 7.60 -2.35
N ASP A 15 4.07 7.02 -1.23
CA ASP A 15 4.27 5.58 -1.12
C ASP A 15 2.93 4.92 -0.82
N VAL A 16 2.58 3.92 -1.61
CA VAL A 16 1.39 3.10 -1.41
C VAL A 16 1.89 1.74 -0.92
N GLY A 17 1.76 1.49 0.37
CA GLY A 17 2.25 0.27 1.01
C GLY A 17 1.16 -0.78 1.15
N GLY A 18 1.39 -1.98 0.61
CA GLY A 18 0.51 -3.12 0.79
C GLY A 18 1.01 -4.00 1.92
N HIS A 19 0.10 -4.46 2.77
CA HIS A 19 0.43 -5.30 3.93
C HIS A 19 -0.49 -6.50 4.00
N THR A 20 0.02 -7.60 4.57
CA THR A 20 -0.74 -8.82 4.79
C THR A 20 -0.65 -9.22 6.27
N ASP A 21 -1.47 -10.19 6.67
CA ASP A 21 -1.21 -10.89 7.93
C ASP A 21 -0.08 -11.92 7.73
N SER A 22 0.24 -12.68 8.77
CA SER A 22 1.35 -13.64 8.73
C SER A 22 0.93 -15.03 8.23
N THR A 23 -0.30 -15.21 7.77
CA THR A 23 -0.79 -16.50 7.31
C THR A 23 -0.12 -16.90 6.00
N GLY A 24 0.40 -18.12 5.94
CA GLY A 24 0.98 -18.66 4.72
C GLY A 24 2.43 -18.30 4.50
N ASN A 25 2.85 -18.34 3.25
CA ASN A 25 4.25 -18.17 2.85
C ASN A 25 4.61 -16.69 2.78
N ALA A 26 5.74 -16.31 3.40
CA ALA A 26 6.18 -14.92 3.45
C ALA A 26 6.46 -14.33 2.06
N ALA A 27 7.08 -15.11 1.17
CA ALA A 27 7.37 -14.65 -0.19
C ALA A 27 6.08 -14.44 -0.98
N ALA A 28 5.10 -15.33 -0.82
CA ALA A 28 3.80 -15.19 -1.48
C ALA A 28 3.05 -13.97 -0.96
N ASN A 29 3.12 -13.71 0.35
CA ASN A 29 2.50 -12.54 0.96
C ASN A 29 3.14 -11.25 0.46
N LYS A 30 4.44 -11.24 0.29
CA LYS A 30 5.14 -10.07 -0.24
C LYS A 30 4.70 -9.79 -1.68
N ALA A 31 4.63 -10.83 -2.52
CA ALA A 31 4.17 -10.69 -3.90
C ALA A 31 2.71 -10.22 -3.96
N LEU A 32 1.85 -10.77 -3.10
CA LEU A 32 0.44 -10.38 -3.03
C LEU A 32 0.31 -8.91 -2.63
N SER A 33 1.05 -8.48 -1.60
CA SER A 33 0.99 -7.09 -1.14
C SER A 33 1.49 -6.13 -2.21
N GLN A 34 2.51 -6.52 -2.99
CA GLN A 34 3.00 -5.69 -4.09
C GLN A 34 1.92 -5.54 -5.16
N ARG A 35 1.23 -6.63 -5.52
CA ARG A 35 0.14 -6.57 -6.51
C ARG A 35 -1.01 -5.70 -6.03
N ARG A 36 -1.34 -5.77 -4.74
CA ARG A 36 -2.42 -4.95 -4.18
C ARG A 36 -2.05 -3.47 -4.18
N ALA A 37 -0.82 -3.15 -3.80
CA ALA A 37 -0.32 -1.77 -3.84
C ALA A 37 -0.31 -1.25 -5.27
N GLN A 38 0.13 -2.07 -6.22
CA GLN A 38 0.13 -1.67 -7.63
C GLN A 38 -1.27 -1.44 -8.16
N ALA A 39 -2.25 -2.26 -7.75
CA ALA A 39 -3.63 -2.06 -8.16
C ALA A 39 -4.18 -0.73 -7.66
N VAL A 40 -3.81 -0.31 -6.45
CA VAL A 40 -4.21 0.99 -5.91
C VAL A 40 -3.56 2.11 -6.71
N VAL A 41 -2.27 1.99 -7.04
CA VAL A 41 -1.57 2.96 -7.89
C VAL A 41 -2.28 3.08 -9.24
N ASP A 42 -2.59 1.95 -9.87
CA ASP A 42 -3.26 1.94 -11.18
C ASP A 42 -4.63 2.63 -11.11
N TYR A 43 -5.37 2.39 -10.02
CA TYR A 43 -6.65 3.06 -9.80
C TYR A 43 -6.48 4.57 -9.71
N LEU A 44 -5.49 5.03 -8.92
CA LEU A 44 -5.25 6.46 -8.75
C LEU A 44 -4.83 7.11 -10.07
N VAL A 45 -4.00 6.44 -10.86
CA VAL A 45 -3.61 6.93 -12.19
C VAL A 45 -4.83 7.06 -13.08
N SER A 46 -5.76 6.10 -13.01
CA SER A 46 -7.01 6.17 -13.80
C SER A 46 -7.89 7.35 -13.38
N LYS A 47 -7.70 7.88 -12.17
CA LYS A 47 -8.43 9.03 -11.64
C LYS A 47 -7.68 10.35 -11.83
N GLY A 48 -6.56 10.33 -12.55
CA GLY A 48 -5.86 11.55 -12.94
C GLY A 48 -4.60 11.87 -12.14
N VAL A 49 -4.18 10.99 -11.23
CA VAL A 49 -2.92 11.19 -10.51
C VAL A 49 -1.75 10.85 -11.43
N ASP A 50 -0.72 11.69 -11.45
CA ASP A 50 0.48 11.46 -12.23
C ASP A 50 1.23 10.24 -11.68
N ALA A 51 1.48 9.25 -12.53
CA ALA A 51 2.17 8.01 -12.15
C ALA A 51 3.54 8.27 -11.52
N SER A 52 4.22 9.33 -11.93
CA SER A 52 5.55 9.68 -11.39
C SER A 52 5.50 10.10 -9.92
N LYS A 53 4.31 10.37 -9.37
CA LYS A 53 4.12 10.76 -7.98
C LYS A 53 3.72 9.59 -7.08
N LEU A 54 3.64 8.38 -7.62
CA LEU A 54 3.17 7.22 -6.87
C LEU A 54 4.22 6.11 -6.91
N VAL A 55 4.43 5.47 -5.78
CA VAL A 55 5.33 4.32 -5.65
C VAL A 55 4.58 3.20 -4.96
N ALA A 56 4.49 2.03 -5.61
CA ALA A 56 3.87 0.85 -5.01
C ALA A 56 4.94 0.04 -4.28
N LYS A 57 4.70 -0.28 -3.01
CA LYS A 57 5.61 -1.08 -2.20
C LYS A 57 4.86 -2.22 -1.51
N GLY A 58 5.33 -3.44 -1.71
CA GLY A 58 4.79 -4.61 -1.03
C GLY A 58 5.64 -4.94 0.18
N HIS A 59 5.05 -4.85 1.37
CA HIS A 59 5.74 -5.16 2.61
C HIS A 59 5.42 -6.55 3.14
N GLY A 60 4.39 -7.21 2.58
CA GLY A 60 3.97 -8.51 3.05
C GLY A 60 3.58 -8.47 4.52
N SER A 61 4.05 -9.43 5.30
CA SER A 61 3.76 -9.53 6.74
C SER A 61 4.85 -8.90 7.62
N GLU A 62 5.76 -8.11 7.03
CA GLU A 62 6.95 -7.61 7.73
C GLU A 62 6.65 -6.49 8.72
N GLN A 63 5.52 -5.80 8.59
CA GLN A 63 5.18 -4.63 9.40
C GLN A 63 3.79 -4.75 10.02
N PRO A 64 3.60 -5.67 10.97
CA PRO A 64 2.29 -5.84 11.60
C PRO A 64 1.96 -4.64 12.49
N VAL A 65 0.67 -4.29 12.55
CA VAL A 65 0.15 -3.25 13.46
C VAL A 65 -0.73 -3.86 14.54
N ALA A 66 -1.00 -5.17 14.47
CA ALA A 66 -1.88 -5.87 15.40
C ALA A 66 -1.43 -7.32 15.54
N ASP A 67 -2.08 -8.04 16.45
CA ASP A 67 -1.75 -9.42 16.77
C ASP A 67 -2.21 -10.37 15.66
N ASN A 68 -1.27 -11.11 15.08
CA ASN A 68 -1.58 -12.10 14.03
C ASN A 68 -2.16 -13.40 14.58
N THR A 69 -2.21 -13.59 15.90
CA THR A 69 -2.79 -14.79 16.49
C THR A 69 -4.32 -14.74 16.57
N THR A 70 -4.93 -13.57 16.37
CA THR A 70 -6.36 -13.38 16.36
C THR A 70 -6.86 -12.98 14.97
N GLU A 71 -8.10 -13.35 14.63
CA GLU A 71 -8.66 -12.92 13.33
C GLU A 71 -8.81 -11.41 13.28
N GLU A 72 -9.20 -10.78 14.38
CA GLU A 72 -9.32 -9.33 14.44
C GLU A 72 -7.99 -8.66 14.13
N GLY A 73 -6.91 -9.15 14.73
CA GLY A 73 -5.57 -8.61 14.49
C GLY A 73 -5.10 -8.85 13.06
N ARG A 74 -5.35 -10.04 12.53
CA ARG A 74 -5.02 -10.34 11.13
C ARG A 74 -5.76 -9.42 10.16
N PHE A 75 -7.04 -9.16 10.43
CA PHE A 75 -7.81 -8.23 9.61
C PHE A 75 -7.18 -6.85 9.57
N LYS A 76 -6.72 -6.35 10.73
CA LYS A 76 -6.06 -5.03 10.82
C LYS A 76 -4.73 -5.02 10.07
N ASN A 77 -4.04 -6.15 9.99
CA ASN A 77 -2.76 -6.23 9.28
C ASN A 77 -2.92 -6.29 7.76
N ARG A 78 -4.07 -6.75 7.27
CA ARG A 78 -4.39 -6.79 5.83
C ARG A 78 -4.88 -5.40 5.40
N ARG A 79 -3.93 -4.53 5.04
CA ARG A 79 -4.25 -3.13 4.80
C ARG A 79 -3.40 -2.50 3.71
N ILE A 80 -3.85 -1.35 3.23
CA ILE A 80 -3.07 -0.45 2.40
C ILE A 80 -2.77 0.80 3.23
N GLU A 81 -1.54 1.26 3.20
CA GLU A 81 -1.12 2.49 3.89
C GLU A 81 -0.54 3.47 2.89
N PHE A 82 -0.77 4.75 3.14
CA PHE A 82 -0.20 5.81 2.34
C PHE A 82 0.76 6.61 3.21
N SER A 83 1.94 6.90 2.66
CA SER A 83 2.91 7.75 3.35
C SER A 83 3.63 8.63 2.34
N VAL A 84 4.07 9.80 2.79
CA VAL A 84 4.79 10.72 1.92
C VAL A 84 6.22 10.21 1.76
N ALA A 85 6.65 10.01 0.52
CA ALA A 85 8.02 9.62 0.21
C ALA A 85 8.91 10.85 0.21
N GLN A 86 10.05 10.73 0.85
CA GLN A 86 11.05 11.80 0.88
C GLN A 86 11.98 11.74 -0.31
#